data_9ad285e110f32b7280d72c0d2b9fbf94
#
_entry.id   9ad285e110f32b7280d72c0d2b9fbf94
#
_cell.length_a   1.000
_cell.length_b   1.000
_cell.length_c   1.000
_cell.angle_alpha   90.00
_cell.angle_beta   90.00
_cell.angle_gamma   90.00
#
_symmetry.space_group_name_H-M   'P 1'
#
loop_
_entity.id
_entity.type
_entity.pdbx_description
1 polymer ?
#
loop_
_entity_poly.entity_id
_entity_poly.type
_entity_poly.pdbx_seq_one_letter_code
_entity_poly.pdbx_strand_id
1 'polypeptide(L)'
;MSQSDPWFQSLFAERIGGANYGKDTKIYKFEKIKRAKRAALAAHPERQLLDFGIGENDDMAPEGVRASLKHEVDRVENRGYADNGIAAYKEAAAEFMQREFGVTLDPVTEINHAIGTK
;
A
#
# COMPACT_ATOMS: atom_id res chain seq x y z
N MET A 1 21.67 22.96 8.39
CA MET A 1 21.79 21.50 8.21
C MET A 1 22.92 21.04 9.10
N SER A 2 22.63 20.31 10.19
CA SER A 2 23.67 19.78 11.07
C SER A 2 24.47 18.75 10.29
N GLN A 3 25.80 18.91 10.25
CA GLN A 3 26.68 17.84 9.80
C GLN A 3 26.42 16.65 10.72
N SER A 4 26.03 15.52 10.16
CA SER A 4 25.84 14.27 10.91
C SER A 4 27.16 13.93 11.60
N ASP A 5 27.11 13.63 12.88
CA ASP A 5 28.26 13.20 13.67
C ASP A 5 28.99 12.05 12.92
N PRO A 6 30.30 12.18 12.65
CA PRO A 6 31.06 11.14 11.97
C PRO A 6 31.00 9.77 12.67
N TRP A 7 30.92 9.76 14.00
CA TRP A 7 30.74 8.53 14.78
C TRP A 7 29.40 7.86 14.46
N PHE A 8 28.31 8.64 14.49
CA PHE A 8 26.98 8.10 14.16
C PHE A 8 26.93 7.53 12.75
N GLN A 9 27.58 8.23 11.80
CA GLN A 9 27.64 7.78 10.41
C GLN A 9 28.40 6.45 10.26
N SER A 10 29.39 6.17 11.09
CA SER A 10 30.16 4.92 11.04
C SER A 10 29.41 3.68 11.52
N LEU A 11 28.24 3.86 12.18
CA LEU A 11 27.42 2.76 12.66
C LEU A 11 26.57 2.11 11.56
N PHE A 12 26.43 2.74 10.41
CA PHE A 12 25.64 2.18 9.32
C PHE A 12 26.36 1.06 8.59
N ALA A 13 25.69 -0.07 8.41
CA ALA A 13 26.26 -1.19 7.67
C ALA A 13 26.50 -0.83 6.19
N GLU A 14 27.57 -1.34 5.60
CA GLU A 14 27.92 -1.11 4.19
C GLU A 14 26.78 -1.43 3.22
N ARG A 15 26.01 -2.50 3.45
CA ARG A 15 24.88 -2.92 2.60
C ARG A 15 23.76 -1.88 2.48
N ILE A 16 23.65 -0.93 3.41
CA ILE A 16 22.67 0.15 3.39
C ILE A 16 23.28 1.51 3.04
N GLY A 17 24.57 1.54 2.69
CA GLY A 17 25.29 2.73 2.29
C GLY A 17 26.46 3.14 3.19
N GLY A 18 26.66 2.50 4.35
CA GLY A 18 27.78 2.76 5.26
C GLY A 18 27.95 4.22 5.58
N ALA A 19 29.19 4.73 5.45
CA ALA A 19 29.55 6.13 5.66
C ALA A 19 28.80 7.14 4.76
N ASN A 20 28.18 6.68 3.68
CA ASN A 20 27.41 7.49 2.75
C ASN A 20 25.90 7.41 2.97
N TYR A 21 25.44 6.62 3.95
CA TYR A 21 24.02 6.51 4.26
C TYR A 21 23.37 7.88 4.50
N GLY A 22 22.29 8.16 3.78
CA GLY A 22 21.58 9.43 3.86
C GLY A 22 22.25 10.63 3.15
N LYS A 23 23.52 10.49 2.68
CA LYS A 23 24.24 11.56 2.00
C LYS A 23 24.04 11.54 0.48
N ASP A 24 23.90 10.35 -0.09
CA ASP A 24 23.70 10.11 -1.52
C ASP A 24 22.37 9.38 -1.78
N THR A 25 21.29 9.99 -1.33
CA THR A 25 19.94 9.46 -1.54
C THR A 25 19.51 9.70 -2.98
N LYS A 26 19.54 8.66 -3.79
CA LYS A 26 18.87 8.68 -5.09
C LYS A 26 17.39 8.91 -4.88
N ILE A 27 16.89 10.04 -5.38
CA ILE A 27 15.47 10.33 -5.35
C ILE A 27 14.73 9.20 -6.06
N TYR A 28 13.79 8.58 -5.36
CA TYR A 28 12.97 7.50 -5.90
C TYR A 28 12.27 7.95 -7.19
N LYS A 29 12.26 7.08 -8.21
CA LYS A 29 11.79 7.44 -9.55
C LYS A 29 10.39 8.05 -9.58
N PHE A 30 9.47 7.54 -8.78
CA PHE A 30 8.11 8.10 -8.72
C PHE A 30 8.05 9.48 -8.06
N GLU A 31 8.95 9.77 -7.13
CA GLU A 31 9.06 11.12 -6.57
C GLU A 31 9.59 12.12 -7.60
N LYS A 32 10.53 11.71 -8.47
CA LYS A 32 10.97 12.54 -9.60
C LYS A 32 9.81 12.86 -10.53
N ILE A 33 8.99 11.86 -10.87
CA ILE A 33 7.80 12.03 -11.71
C ILE A 33 6.81 12.98 -11.05
N LYS A 34 6.50 12.79 -9.75
CA LYS A 34 5.60 13.69 -9.00
C LYS A 34 6.09 15.14 -9.01
N ARG A 35 7.39 15.36 -8.85
CA ARG A 35 8.00 16.70 -8.93
C ARG A 35 7.88 17.31 -10.32
N ALA A 36 8.15 16.52 -11.37
CA ALA A 36 8.02 16.96 -12.75
C ALA A 36 6.56 17.32 -13.09
N LYS A 37 5.58 16.51 -12.67
CA LYS A 37 4.15 16.81 -12.82
C LYS A 37 3.77 18.12 -12.15
N ARG A 38 4.17 18.33 -10.88
CA ARG A 38 3.88 19.58 -10.17
C ARG A 38 4.49 20.81 -10.88
N ALA A 39 5.74 20.68 -11.35
CA ALA A 39 6.41 21.75 -12.09
C ALA A 39 5.70 22.05 -13.42
N ALA A 40 5.28 21.03 -14.18
CA ALA A 40 4.55 21.22 -15.42
C ALA A 40 3.20 21.89 -15.21
N LEU A 41 2.43 21.47 -14.20
CA LEU A 41 1.16 22.10 -13.84
C LEU A 41 1.32 23.56 -13.39
N ALA A 42 2.39 23.87 -12.64
CA ALA A 42 2.68 25.23 -12.22
C ALA A 42 3.11 26.12 -13.39
N ALA A 43 3.84 25.57 -14.37
CA ALA A 43 4.27 26.31 -15.56
C ALA A 43 3.14 26.52 -16.57
N HIS A 44 2.13 25.65 -16.59
CA HIS A 44 1.04 25.64 -17.55
C HIS A 44 -0.32 25.45 -16.87
N PRO A 45 -0.76 26.39 -16.02
CA PRO A 45 -2.01 26.27 -15.26
C PRO A 45 -3.26 26.20 -16.15
N GLU A 46 -3.15 26.66 -17.38
CA GLU A 46 -4.22 26.61 -18.40
C GLU A 46 -4.38 25.24 -19.06
N ARG A 47 -3.47 24.30 -18.82
CA ARG A 47 -3.48 22.99 -19.46
C ARG A 47 -3.94 21.89 -18.49
N GLN A 48 -4.74 20.98 -19.00
CA GLN A 48 -5.08 19.74 -18.30
C GLN A 48 -3.98 18.72 -18.50
N LEU A 49 -3.46 18.15 -17.40
CA LEU A 49 -2.52 17.03 -17.43
C LEU A 49 -3.29 15.72 -17.63
N LEU A 50 -3.03 15.02 -18.72
CA LEU A 50 -3.49 13.64 -18.92
C LEU A 50 -2.39 12.70 -18.44
N ASP A 51 -2.65 12.02 -17.32
CA ASP A 51 -1.66 11.16 -16.65
C ASP A 51 -1.86 9.70 -17.00
N PHE A 52 -0.98 9.17 -17.83
CA PHE A 52 -0.92 7.73 -18.17
C PHE A 52 0.25 7.01 -17.48
N GLY A 53 0.85 7.62 -16.45
CA GLY A 53 2.09 7.11 -15.85
C GLY A 53 1.91 5.98 -14.85
N ILE A 54 0.74 5.85 -14.24
CA ILE A 54 0.42 4.81 -13.26
C ILE A 54 -0.98 4.29 -13.58
N GLY A 55 -1.13 2.96 -13.66
CA GLY A 55 -2.44 2.33 -13.77
C GLY A 55 -3.10 2.28 -12.38
N GLU A 56 -3.86 3.29 -12.05
CA GLU A 56 -4.72 3.33 -10.86
C GLU A 56 -6.19 3.24 -11.30
N ASN A 57 -7.03 2.66 -10.45
CA ASN A 57 -8.45 2.67 -10.69
C ASN A 57 -9.00 4.06 -10.34
N ASP A 58 -9.62 4.73 -11.31
CA ASP A 58 -10.21 6.06 -11.14
C ASP A 58 -11.60 5.99 -10.49
N ASP A 59 -12.25 4.84 -10.55
CA ASP A 59 -13.58 4.64 -9.99
C ASP A 59 -13.52 4.41 -8.49
N MET A 60 -14.50 4.93 -7.80
CA MET A 60 -14.70 4.59 -6.39
C MET A 60 -15.19 3.15 -6.24
N ALA A 61 -14.80 2.49 -5.16
CA ALA A 61 -15.39 1.20 -4.81
C ALA A 61 -16.91 1.29 -4.74
N PRO A 62 -17.64 0.22 -5.10
CA PRO A 62 -19.11 0.19 -5.03
C PRO A 62 -19.64 0.66 -3.66
N GLU A 63 -20.80 1.31 -3.67
CA GLU A 63 -21.36 1.92 -2.46
C GLU A 63 -21.50 0.91 -1.32
N GLY A 64 -21.98 -0.30 -1.61
CA GLY A 64 -22.13 -1.36 -0.61
C GLY A 64 -20.81 -1.70 0.10
N VAL A 65 -19.71 -1.77 -0.65
CA VAL A 65 -18.36 -2.04 -0.08
C VAL A 65 -17.93 -0.90 0.84
N ARG A 66 -18.15 0.35 0.42
CA ARG A 66 -17.80 1.53 1.21
C ARG A 66 -18.66 1.67 2.47
N ALA A 67 -19.96 1.37 2.36
CA ALA A 67 -20.87 1.38 3.49
C ALA A 67 -20.51 0.30 4.51
N SER A 68 -20.21 -0.91 4.05
CA SER A 68 -19.75 -2.01 4.90
C SER A 68 -18.45 -1.63 5.63
N LEU A 69 -17.47 -1.08 4.93
CA LEU A 69 -16.22 -0.65 5.56
C LEU A 69 -16.44 0.40 6.65
N LYS A 70 -17.31 1.40 6.39
CA LYS A 70 -17.65 2.43 7.38
C LYS A 70 -18.34 1.84 8.61
N HIS A 71 -19.24 0.88 8.40
CA HIS A 71 -19.92 0.19 9.50
C HIS A 71 -18.93 -0.62 10.34
N GLU A 72 -18.06 -1.40 9.70
CA GLU A 72 -17.15 -2.31 10.39
C GLU A 72 -16.01 -1.57 11.13
N VAL A 73 -15.57 -0.40 10.64
CA VAL A 73 -14.51 0.37 11.32
C VAL A 73 -14.97 0.95 12.67
N ASP A 74 -16.25 1.18 12.84
CA ASP A 74 -16.83 1.70 14.10
C ASP A 74 -17.06 0.60 15.15
N ARG A 75 -16.90 -0.66 14.79
CA ARG A 75 -17.11 -1.79 15.70
C ARG A 75 -15.87 -2.05 16.55
N VAL A 76 -16.08 -2.09 17.87
CA VAL A 76 -14.99 -2.23 18.84
C VAL A 76 -14.26 -3.58 18.74
N GLU A 77 -14.93 -4.63 18.30
CA GLU A 77 -14.37 -5.95 18.10
C GLU A 77 -13.36 -6.01 16.94
N ASN A 78 -13.44 -5.09 16.00
CA ASN A 78 -12.54 -5.03 14.83
C ASN A 78 -11.22 -4.29 15.09
N ARG A 79 -10.95 -3.84 16.32
CA ARG A 79 -9.72 -3.12 16.71
C ARG A 79 -8.53 -4.02 16.99
N GLY A 80 -8.75 -5.31 17.20
CA GLY A 80 -7.73 -6.27 17.65
C GLY A 80 -6.89 -6.86 16.52
N TYR A 81 -5.93 -7.66 16.91
CA TYR A 81 -5.18 -8.49 15.96
C TYR A 81 -6.05 -9.65 15.47
N ALA A 82 -5.88 -9.99 14.20
CA ALA A 82 -6.61 -11.08 13.53
C ALA A 82 -5.65 -12.14 12.95
N ASP A 83 -4.50 -12.35 13.56
CA ASP A 83 -3.46 -13.32 13.17
C ASP A 83 -3.45 -13.67 11.66
N ASN A 84 -4.05 -14.81 11.31
CA ASN A 84 -4.18 -15.30 9.93
C ASN A 84 -5.52 -14.94 9.27
N GLY A 85 -6.21 -13.91 9.77
CA GLY A 85 -7.54 -13.48 9.34
C GLY A 85 -8.67 -14.02 10.21
N ILE A 86 -9.74 -13.23 10.33
CA ILE A 86 -10.94 -13.64 11.07
C ILE A 86 -11.69 -14.75 10.34
N ALA A 87 -12.42 -15.59 11.08
CA ALA A 87 -13.19 -16.71 10.52
C ALA A 87 -14.16 -16.26 9.41
N ALA A 88 -14.91 -15.17 9.64
CA ALA A 88 -15.85 -14.63 8.67
C ALA A 88 -15.19 -14.25 7.32
N TYR A 89 -13.95 -13.73 7.34
CA TYR A 89 -13.19 -13.47 6.10
C TYR A 89 -12.86 -14.77 5.36
N LYS A 90 -12.38 -15.77 6.07
CA LYS A 90 -11.99 -17.06 5.48
C LYS A 90 -13.19 -17.80 4.90
N GLU A 91 -14.31 -17.80 5.61
CA GLU A 91 -15.58 -18.37 5.16
C GLU A 91 -16.09 -17.68 3.90
N ALA A 92 -16.14 -16.34 3.90
CA ALA A 92 -16.53 -15.56 2.73
C ALA A 92 -15.60 -15.77 1.52
N ALA A 93 -14.29 -15.95 1.76
CA ALA A 93 -13.33 -16.27 0.70
C ALA A 93 -13.56 -17.68 0.13
N ALA A 94 -13.85 -18.68 0.96
CA ALA A 94 -14.22 -20.03 0.52
C ALA A 94 -15.50 -20.03 -0.31
N GLU A 95 -16.54 -19.34 0.16
CA GLU A 95 -17.80 -19.16 -0.57
C GLU A 95 -17.59 -18.46 -1.93
N PHE A 96 -16.76 -17.41 -1.96
CA PHE A 96 -16.42 -16.73 -3.20
C PHE A 96 -15.75 -17.68 -4.19
N MET A 97 -14.74 -18.46 -3.75
CA MET A 97 -14.04 -19.41 -4.60
C MET A 97 -14.97 -20.50 -5.13
N GLN A 98 -15.86 -20.99 -4.30
CA GLN A 98 -16.87 -21.98 -4.72
C GLN A 98 -17.83 -21.40 -5.75
N ARG A 99 -18.36 -20.19 -5.50
CA ARG A 99 -19.35 -19.55 -6.38
C ARG A 99 -18.80 -19.14 -7.73
N GLU A 100 -17.61 -18.51 -7.76
CA GLU A 100 -17.04 -17.93 -8.97
C GLU A 100 -16.23 -18.93 -9.79
N PHE A 101 -15.60 -19.90 -9.13
CA PHE A 101 -14.64 -20.81 -9.77
C PHE A 101 -14.97 -22.29 -9.60
N GLY A 102 -16.00 -22.65 -8.82
CA GLY A 102 -16.34 -24.04 -8.52
C GLY A 102 -15.30 -24.77 -7.66
N VAL A 103 -14.44 -24.02 -6.96
CA VAL A 103 -13.37 -24.56 -6.11
C VAL A 103 -13.84 -24.62 -4.68
N THR A 104 -13.84 -25.83 -4.08
CA THR A 104 -14.12 -26.01 -2.66
C THR A 104 -12.83 -25.92 -1.86
N LEU A 105 -12.79 -25.02 -0.87
CA LEU A 105 -11.67 -24.82 0.04
C LEU A 105 -12.15 -24.95 1.49
N ASP A 106 -11.30 -25.57 2.33
CA ASP A 106 -11.48 -25.52 3.78
C ASP A 106 -11.04 -24.15 4.31
N PRO A 107 -11.98 -23.34 4.87
CA PRO A 107 -11.64 -22.01 5.35
C PRO A 107 -10.61 -22.00 6.50
N VAL A 108 -10.46 -23.09 7.23
CA VAL A 108 -9.56 -23.16 8.38
C VAL A 108 -8.12 -23.45 7.94
N THR A 109 -7.95 -24.39 7.02
CA THR A 109 -6.63 -24.96 6.68
C THR A 109 -6.08 -24.47 5.34
N GLU A 110 -6.92 -24.01 4.41
CA GLU A 110 -6.52 -23.68 3.04
C GLU A 110 -6.63 -22.19 2.71
N ILE A 111 -7.14 -21.36 3.63
CA ILE A 111 -7.25 -19.91 3.42
C ILE A 111 -6.46 -19.15 4.47
N ASN A 112 -5.61 -18.25 4.00
CA ASN A 112 -4.81 -17.35 4.82
C ASN A 112 -5.00 -15.90 4.41
N HIS A 113 -4.93 -14.99 5.38
CA HIS A 113 -4.96 -13.56 5.16
C HIS A 113 -3.54 -13.01 5.00
N ALA A 114 -3.37 -12.05 4.10
CA ALA A 114 -2.18 -11.23 4.00
C ALA A 114 -2.57 -9.75 3.82
N ILE A 115 -1.73 -8.84 4.33
CA ILE A 115 -1.97 -7.38 4.20
C ILE A 115 -1.91 -6.94 2.73
N GLY A 116 -1.21 -7.68 1.91
CA GLY A 116 -1.08 -7.45 0.48
C GLY A 116 -0.32 -8.58 -0.19
N THR A 117 -0.25 -8.54 -1.50
CA THR A 117 0.41 -9.55 -2.33
C THR A 117 1.83 -9.17 -2.74
N LYS A 118 2.37 -8.10 -2.17
CA LYS A 118 3.66 -7.55 -2.55
C LYS A 118 4.72 -7.79 -1.48
#